data_a036554f71b740435286b11c7ede85f5
#
_entry.id   a036554f71b740435286b11c7ede85f5
#
_cell.length_a   1.000
_cell.length_b   1.000
_cell.length_c   1.000
_cell.angle_alpha   90.00
_cell.angle_beta   90.00
_cell.angle_gamma   90.00
#
_symmetry.space_group_name_H-M   'P 1'
#
loop_
_entity.id
_entity.type
_entity.pdbx_description
1 polymer ?
#
loop_
_entity_poly.entity_id
_entity_poly.type
_entity_poly.pdbx_seq_one_letter_code
_entity_poly.pdbx_strand_id
1 'polypeptide(L)'
;MDSRRLLRLWPVAVPLLLLAGLVAWAVWSGSILPHDAISGVVVDASGPVAGATVRVRATDNATVTAADGSFTLGGIAAGTPVSFTAWAEGYFVGWTSAAPASVDPITITIKPYYTTDNPDYTWFSMEGADGSASCGHCMVGHYEEWLADAHSRSAANARFLTMYNGTDAHGNQSPPTRYASSSDYGSFPLPPDLSQPYYGPGYRLDFPDTAGNCATCHVPAAAAKPGMAYGADPNHLAGIESEGVFCEFCHKIGDVTLDPETQLPYPNMPGVLSMRLYRSEGEQVLFFGTFDDVTRRVSRLPLEEESAFCAPCHFGVFWDVVVYDSYGEWLRSPYSDPQTGQTCQDCHMPVTDATTFVLPEKGGLERPPGRIFDHRMPGAMDEELLQNAVTMTATARFDGDAVVVQVDVTNDRAGHHVPTDFPGRHLILLVQAAGGQGRALPLRDGATVPEWGGVGDASRGYYAGLPGKAYAKVLEDLWTDLSPTMSYWNPTRVLSDNRLAAFETDTSTYAFAASGEGEVIVKVTLVFRRAFIQVMDWKDWDAPDIVMERAVVQLER
;
A
#
# COMPACT_ATOMS: atom_id res chain seq x y z
N MET A 1 46.88 -26.62 -73.93
CA MET A 1 45.91 -26.15 -72.95
C MET A 1 46.71 -25.70 -71.76
N ASP A 2 46.67 -24.38 -71.49
CA ASP A 2 47.62 -23.65 -70.68
C ASP A 2 47.31 -23.78 -69.17
N SER A 3 48.17 -24.49 -68.48
CA SER A 3 48.07 -24.76 -67.03
C SER A 3 48.19 -23.50 -66.17
N ARG A 4 48.47 -22.35 -66.75
CA ARG A 4 48.62 -21.04 -66.04
C ARG A 4 47.26 -20.31 -65.81
N ARG A 5 46.18 -20.71 -66.44
CA ARG A 5 44.85 -20.12 -66.22
C ARG A 5 44.10 -20.74 -65.03
N LEU A 6 44.42 -21.95 -64.62
CA LEU A 6 43.75 -22.58 -63.44
C LEU A 6 44.26 -22.07 -62.10
N LEU A 7 45.52 -21.56 -62.03
CA LEU A 7 46.05 -21.03 -60.77
C LEU A 7 45.59 -19.59 -60.41
N ARG A 8 44.93 -18.87 -61.34
CA ARG A 8 44.41 -17.52 -61.07
C ARG A 8 43.04 -17.48 -60.47
N LEU A 9 42.30 -18.57 -60.46
CA LEU A 9 40.94 -18.66 -59.87
C LEU A 9 40.95 -19.25 -58.44
N TRP A 10 42.06 -19.82 -58.02
CA TRP A 10 42.15 -20.45 -56.69
C TRP A 10 42.06 -19.46 -55.53
N PRO A 11 42.61 -18.23 -55.55
CA PRO A 11 42.43 -17.33 -54.40
C PRO A 11 41.04 -16.76 -54.22
N VAL A 12 40.12 -16.93 -55.20
CA VAL A 12 38.71 -16.51 -55.10
C VAL A 12 37.80 -17.70 -54.88
N ALA A 13 38.12 -18.88 -55.42
CA ALA A 13 37.30 -20.08 -55.30
C ALA A 13 37.35 -20.71 -53.89
N VAL A 14 38.51 -20.67 -53.23
CA VAL A 14 38.66 -21.23 -51.86
C VAL A 14 37.88 -20.43 -50.83
N PRO A 15 37.94 -19.08 -50.76
CA PRO A 15 37.10 -18.33 -49.82
C PRO A 15 35.62 -18.41 -50.14
N LEU A 16 35.20 -18.52 -51.41
CA LEU A 16 33.80 -18.71 -51.78
C LEU A 16 33.27 -20.10 -51.37
N LEU A 17 34.08 -21.14 -51.48
CA LEU A 17 33.71 -22.48 -50.99
C LEU A 17 33.71 -22.54 -49.48
N LEU A 18 34.60 -21.83 -48.78
CA LEU A 18 34.58 -21.72 -47.33
C LEU A 18 33.37 -20.89 -46.84
N LEU A 19 33.03 -19.81 -47.55
CA LEU A 19 31.85 -19.01 -47.26
C LEU A 19 30.56 -19.81 -47.50
N ALA A 20 30.50 -20.56 -48.62
CA ALA A 20 29.38 -21.46 -48.91
C ALA A 20 29.28 -22.61 -47.90
N GLY A 21 30.40 -23.15 -47.43
CA GLY A 21 30.48 -24.14 -46.38
C GLY A 21 30.04 -23.58 -45.00
N LEU A 22 30.44 -22.34 -44.66
CA LEU A 22 30.02 -21.67 -43.45
C LEU A 22 28.54 -21.28 -43.50
N VAL A 23 28.03 -20.84 -44.64
CA VAL A 23 26.60 -20.56 -44.83
C VAL A 23 25.78 -21.87 -44.77
N ALA A 24 26.24 -22.92 -45.43
CA ALA A 24 25.61 -24.25 -45.37
C ALA A 24 25.67 -24.83 -43.95
N TRP A 25 26.76 -24.66 -43.21
CA TRP A 25 26.90 -25.07 -41.83
C TRP A 25 26.00 -24.20 -40.89
N ALA A 26 25.94 -22.88 -41.11
CA ALA A 26 25.07 -21.99 -40.36
C ALA A 26 23.57 -22.28 -40.63
N VAL A 27 23.23 -22.56 -41.89
CA VAL A 27 21.86 -23.00 -42.26
C VAL A 27 21.57 -24.40 -41.69
N TRP A 28 22.56 -25.31 -41.75
CA TRP A 28 22.42 -26.65 -41.22
C TRP A 28 22.43 -26.71 -39.69
N SER A 29 23.26 -25.91 -39.01
CA SER A 29 23.28 -25.77 -37.55
C SER A 29 22.07 -24.99 -37.02
N GLY A 30 21.59 -24.01 -37.80
CA GLY A 30 20.32 -23.33 -37.50
C GLY A 30 19.09 -24.21 -37.76
N SER A 31 19.23 -25.23 -38.61
CA SER A 31 18.16 -26.24 -38.85
C SER A 31 18.22 -27.43 -37.90
N ILE A 32 19.26 -27.55 -37.05
CA ILE A 32 19.46 -28.73 -36.17
C ILE A 32 19.13 -28.41 -34.72
N LEU A 33 18.85 -27.20 -34.37
CA LEU A 33 18.09 -26.93 -33.15
C LEU A 33 16.62 -26.89 -33.60
N PRO A 34 15.84 -27.93 -33.33
CA PRO A 34 14.40 -27.78 -33.38
C PRO A 34 14.04 -26.85 -32.25
N HIS A 35 14.09 -25.54 -32.50
CA HIS A 35 13.28 -24.61 -31.79
C HIS A 35 11.87 -24.93 -32.24
N ASP A 36 11.28 -25.92 -31.61
CA ASP A 36 9.90 -26.31 -31.90
C ASP A 36 9.04 -25.14 -31.45
N ALA A 37 8.71 -24.30 -32.42
CA ALA A 37 7.70 -23.28 -32.24
C ALA A 37 6.35 -23.96 -32.30
N ILE A 38 5.47 -23.62 -31.36
CA ILE A 38 4.06 -23.99 -31.40
C ILE A 38 3.29 -22.85 -32.02
N SER A 39 2.49 -23.17 -33.04
CA SER A 39 1.52 -22.25 -33.61
C SER A 39 0.11 -22.60 -33.16
N GLY A 40 -0.77 -21.64 -33.12
CA GLY A 40 -2.15 -21.86 -32.69
C GLY A 40 -3.03 -20.64 -32.86
N VAL A 41 -4.22 -20.76 -32.32
CA VAL A 41 -5.22 -19.68 -32.31
C VAL A 41 -5.89 -19.60 -30.94
N VAL A 42 -6.13 -18.38 -30.46
CA VAL A 42 -6.97 -18.12 -29.30
C VAL A 42 -8.37 -17.74 -29.79
N VAL A 43 -9.38 -18.38 -29.22
CA VAL A 43 -10.78 -18.18 -29.61
C VAL A 43 -11.69 -18.04 -28.39
N ASP A 44 -12.81 -17.37 -28.57
CA ASP A 44 -13.99 -17.42 -27.71
C ASP A 44 -15.20 -17.97 -28.44
N ALA A 45 -16.40 -17.85 -27.87
CA ALA A 45 -17.65 -18.29 -28.52
C ALA A 45 -18.01 -17.45 -29.76
N SER A 46 -17.43 -16.26 -29.93
CA SER A 46 -17.68 -15.35 -31.05
C SER A 46 -16.68 -15.52 -32.19
N GLY A 47 -15.53 -16.15 -31.92
CA GLY A 47 -14.47 -16.35 -32.90
C GLY A 47 -13.06 -16.08 -32.35
N PRO A 48 -12.11 -15.75 -33.24
CA PRO A 48 -10.73 -15.47 -32.85
C PRO A 48 -10.58 -14.23 -31.95
N VAL A 49 -9.69 -14.31 -30.94
CA VAL A 49 -9.40 -13.22 -30.02
C VAL A 49 -8.03 -12.62 -30.32
N ALA A 50 -8.03 -11.37 -30.76
CA ALA A 50 -6.81 -10.58 -30.99
C ALA A 50 -6.25 -10.01 -29.67
N GLY A 51 -4.94 -9.82 -29.60
CA GLY A 51 -4.28 -9.17 -28.44
C GLY A 51 -4.23 -10.03 -27.19
N ALA A 52 -4.59 -11.32 -27.26
CA ALA A 52 -4.48 -12.22 -26.11
C ALA A 52 -3.02 -12.59 -25.86
N THR A 53 -2.57 -12.52 -24.62
CA THR A 53 -1.27 -13.03 -24.19
C THR A 53 -1.31 -14.56 -24.12
N VAL A 54 -0.44 -15.24 -24.86
CA VAL A 54 -0.23 -16.68 -24.81
C VAL A 54 1.11 -16.96 -24.18
N ARG A 55 1.14 -17.83 -23.15
CA ARG A 55 2.33 -18.09 -22.33
C ARG A 55 2.57 -19.58 -22.12
N VAL A 56 3.83 -19.99 -22.08
CA VAL A 56 4.19 -21.24 -21.41
C VAL A 56 3.98 -21.04 -19.91
N ARG A 57 3.05 -21.80 -19.36
CA ARG A 57 2.56 -21.60 -17.99
C ARG A 57 3.69 -21.56 -16.96
N ALA A 58 3.63 -20.59 -16.05
CA ALA A 58 4.60 -20.31 -14.99
C ALA A 58 6.02 -19.94 -15.47
N THR A 59 6.15 -19.41 -16.69
CA THR A 59 7.43 -18.93 -17.25
C THR A 59 7.28 -17.53 -17.85
N ASP A 60 8.38 -16.90 -18.23
CA ASP A 60 8.37 -15.62 -18.95
C ASP A 60 8.22 -15.78 -20.46
N ASN A 61 8.19 -17.00 -20.98
CA ASN A 61 8.04 -17.24 -22.41
C ASN A 61 6.59 -17.01 -22.86
N ALA A 62 6.36 -15.87 -23.52
CA ALA A 62 5.04 -15.43 -23.95
C ALA A 62 5.07 -14.76 -25.33
N THR A 63 3.92 -14.70 -25.98
CA THR A 63 3.64 -13.98 -27.21
C THR A 63 2.23 -13.40 -27.16
N VAL A 64 1.87 -12.53 -28.12
CA VAL A 64 0.54 -11.94 -28.22
C VAL A 64 -0.10 -12.36 -29.54
N THR A 65 -1.41 -12.64 -29.53
CA THR A 65 -2.14 -13.03 -30.74
C THR A 65 -2.29 -11.90 -31.74
N ALA A 66 -2.20 -12.23 -33.03
CA ALA A 66 -2.46 -11.33 -34.13
C ALA A 66 -3.96 -10.99 -34.24
N ALA A 67 -4.33 -10.15 -35.22
CA ALA A 67 -5.70 -9.69 -35.43
C ALA A 67 -6.70 -10.84 -35.75
N ASP A 68 -6.21 -11.95 -36.28
CA ASP A 68 -6.98 -13.16 -36.58
C ASP A 68 -6.93 -14.19 -35.44
N GLY A 69 -6.44 -13.79 -34.25
CA GLY A 69 -6.28 -14.65 -33.08
C GLY A 69 -5.11 -15.63 -33.16
N SER A 70 -4.36 -15.66 -34.28
CA SER A 70 -3.24 -16.56 -34.46
C SER A 70 -2.01 -16.16 -33.63
N PHE A 71 -1.21 -17.14 -33.24
CA PHE A 71 0.07 -16.94 -32.56
C PHE A 71 1.11 -17.98 -32.97
N THR A 72 2.36 -17.62 -32.74
CA THR A 72 3.50 -18.54 -32.79
C THR A 72 4.38 -18.26 -31.58
N LEU A 73 4.67 -19.30 -30.79
CA LEU A 73 5.50 -19.25 -29.60
C LEU A 73 6.69 -20.18 -29.77
N GLY A 74 7.89 -19.60 -29.81
CA GLY A 74 9.16 -20.31 -29.93
C GLY A 74 9.83 -20.59 -28.59
N GLY A 75 11.04 -21.19 -28.64
CA GLY A 75 11.87 -21.42 -27.45
C GLY A 75 11.38 -22.54 -26.53
N ILE A 76 10.63 -23.49 -27.05
CA ILE A 76 10.08 -24.62 -26.31
C ILE A 76 10.95 -25.85 -26.55
N ALA A 77 11.37 -26.53 -25.47
CA ALA A 77 12.19 -27.75 -25.60
C ALA A 77 11.40 -28.89 -26.25
N ALA A 78 12.02 -29.58 -27.23
CA ALA A 78 11.40 -30.69 -27.94
C ALA A 78 11.06 -31.87 -27.02
N GLY A 79 9.89 -32.48 -27.22
CA GLY A 79 9.54 -33.77 -26.66
C GLY A 79 8.88 -33.81 -25.29
N THR A 80 8.80 -32.71 -24.56
CA THR A 80 8.11 -32.66 -23.27
C THR A 80 6.78 -31.90 -23.41
N PRO A 81 5.64 -32.50 -23.04
CA PRO A 81 4.37 -31.77 -23.02
C PRO A 81 4.46 -30.57 -22.06
N VAL A 82 4.07 -29.40 -22.54
CA VAL A 82 3.98 -28.16 -21.72
C VAL A 82 2.53 -27.67 -21.73
N SER A 83 2.17 -26.96 -20.66
CA SER A 83 0.88 -26.28 -20.58
C SER A 83 1.01 -24.85 -21.09
N PHE A 84 0.06 -24.46 -21.93
CA PHE A 84 -0.08 -23.10 -22.45
C PHE A 84 -1.30 -22.46 -21.83
N THR A 85 -1.18 -21.20 -21.49
CA THR A 85 -2.30 -20.37 -21.04
C THR A 85 -2.52 -19.24 -22.04
N ALA A 86 -3.76 -18.77 -22.12
CA ALA A 86 -4.11 -17.57 -22.85
C ALA A 86 -4.99 -16.68 -21.98
N TRP A 87 -4.72 -15.39 -22.00
CA TRP A 87 -5.47 -14.38 -21.29
C TRP A 87 -5.64 -13.12 -22.15
N ALA A 88 -6.81 -12.54 -22.06
CA ALA A 88 -7.11 -11.19 -22.55
C ALA A 88 -7.95 -10.46 -21.49
N GLU A 89 -7.93 -9.13 -21.49
CA GLU A 89 -8.75 -8.33 -20.59
C GLU A 89 -10.23 -8.66 -20.78
N GLY A 90 -10.96 -8.86 -19.67
CA GLY A 90 -12.36 -9.28 -19.71
C GLY A 90 -12.59 -10.81 -19.77
N TYR A 91 -11.53 -11.61 -19.77
CA TYR A 91 -11.63 -13.06 -19.90
C TYR A 91 -10.99 -13.80 -18.74
N PHE A 92 -11.54 -14.98 -18.41
CA PHE A 92 -10.85 -15.96 -17.60
C PHE A 92 -9.61 -16.48 -18.33
N VAL A 93 -8.57 -16.87 -17.57
CA VAL A 93 -7.41 -17.56 -18.12
C VAL A 93 -7.83 -18.93 -18.70
N GLY A 94 -7.71 -19.07 -20.01
CA GLY A 94 -7.87 -20.36 -20.70
C GLY A 94 -6.56 -21.13 -20.73
N TRP A 95 -6.63 -22.44 -20.95
CA TRP A 95 -5.43 -23.26 -21.00
C TRP A 95 -5.59 -24.51 -21.88
N THR A 96 -4.46 -25.01 -22.38
CA THR A 96 -4.34 -26.30 -23.06
C THR A 96 -2.96 -26.90 -22.80
N SER A 97 -2.78 -28.17 -23.14
CA SER A 97 -1.47 -28.83 -23.10
C SER A 97 -1.15 -29.41 -24.47
N ALA A 98 0.09 -29.24 -24.90
CA ALA A 98 0.57 -29.81 -26.17
C ALA A 98 2.01 -30.31 -26.02
N ALA A 99 2.36 -31.29 -26.83
CA ALA A 99 3.74 -31.71 -27.02
C ALA A 99 4.37 -30.89 -28.16
N PRO A 100 5.61 -30.38 -27.99
CA PRO A 100 6.32 -29.64 -29.04
C PRO A 100 6.68 -30.53 -30.18
N ALA A 101 6.03 -30.97 -30.99
CA ALA A 101 6.23 -31.75 -32.22
C ALA A 101 4.88 -32.04 -32.89
N SER A 102 3.77 -31.54 -32.35
CA SER A 102 2.49 -31.60 -33.05
C SER A 102 2.55 -30.63 -34.21
N VAL A 103 2.45 -31.14 -35.42
CA VAL A 103 2.39 -30.35 -36.66
C VAL A 103 1.09 -29.56 -36.73
N ASP A 104 0.12 -29.90 -35.89
CA ASP A 104 -1.19 -29.30 -35.89
C ASP A 104 -1.23 -28.07 -34.96
N PRO A 105 -1.76 -26.91 -35.41
CA PRO A 105 -1.96 -25.74 -34.57
C PRO A 105 -2.86 -26.05 -33.37
N ILE A 106 -2.47 -25.53 -32.19
CA ILE A 106 -3.29 -25.69 -30.98
C ILE A 106 -4.39 -24.62 -30.95
N THR A 107 -5.51 -24.96 -30.31
CA THR A 107 -6.58 -23.98 -30.01
C THR A 107 -6.67 -23.79 -28.50
N ILE A 108 -6.63 -22.53 -28.06
CA ILE A 108 -6.89 -22.16 -26.67
C ILE A 108 -8.21 -21.40 -26.63
N THR A 109 -9.17 -21.91 -25.88
CA THR A 109 -10.45 -21.26 -25.69
C THR A 109 -10.44 -20.46 -24.39
N ILE A 110 -10.76 -19.17 -24.51
CA ILE A 110 -10.98 -18.29 -23.35
C ILE A 110 -12.46 -17.93 -23.25
N LYS A 111 -12.92 -17.60 -22.05
CA LYS A 111 -14.33 -17.26 -21.80
C LYS A 111 -14.39 -15.88 -21.13
N PRO A 112 -15.26 -14.98 -21.59
CA PRO A 112 -15.47 -13.72 -20.90
C PRO A 112 -16.06 -14.00 -19.50
N TYR A 113 -15.66 -13.18 -18.52
CA TYR A 113 -16.28 -13.18 -17.21
C TYR A 113 -17.39 -12.14 -17.10
N TYR A 114 -18.26 -12.30 -16.12
CA TYR A 114 -19.32 -11.33 -15.86
C TYR A 114 -18.80 -10.18 -14.98
N THR A 115 -19.12 -8.96 -15.36
CA THR A 115 -18.80 -7.73 -14.63
C THR A 115 -19.97 -7.24 -13.76
N THR A 116 -21.06 -8.01 -13.69
CA THR A 116 -22.24 -7.70 -12.86
C THR A 116 -21.99 -8.21 -11.46
N ASP A 117 -22.15 -7.34 -10.48
CA ASP A 117 -22.03 -7.70 -9.08
C ASP A 117 -23.28 -8.43 -8.56
N ASN A 118 -23.11 -9.48 -7.78
CA ASN A 118 -24.17 -10.13 -7.02
C ASN A 118 -24.05 -9.75 -5.54
N PRO A 119 -24.89 -8.86 -5.02
CA PRO A 119 -24.82 -8.43 -3.63
C PRO A 119 -25.19 -9.54 -2.61
N ASP A 120 -25.86 -10.61 -3.06
CA ASP A 120 -26.22 -11.78 -2.25
C ASP A 120 -25.14 -12.87 -2.32
N TYR A 121 -23.95 -12.53 -2.84
CA TYR A 121 -22.82 -13.45 -2.98
C TYR A 121 -22.41 -14.06 -1.64
N THR A 122 -22.27 -15.39 -1.62
CA THR A 122 -21.70 -16.09 -0.48
C THR A 122 -20.19 -16.19 -0.63
N TRP A 123 -19.47 -15.58 0.29
CA TRP A 123 -18.00 -15.60 0.30
C TRP A 123 -17.47 -17.01 0.40
N PHE A 124 -16.35 -17.26 -0.27
CA PHE A 124 -15.76 -18.59 -0.40
C PHE A 124 -15.35 -19.16 0.96
N SER A 125 -15.74 -20.40 1.21
CA SER A 125 -15.25 -21.20 2.33
C SER A 125 -15.00 -22.63 1.90
N MET A 126 -14.10 -23.31 2.58
CA MET A 126 -13.80 -24.72 2.41
C MET A 126 -14.26 -25.53 3.62
N GLU A 127 -14.50 -26.83 3.44
CA GLU A 127 -14.79 -27.71 4.57
C GLU A 127 -13.62 -27.67 5.58
N GLY A 128 -13.92 -27.27 6.81
CA GLY A 128 -12.97 -27.18 7.92
C GLY A 128 -12.12 -25.89 7.96
N ALA A 129 -12.38 -24.92 7.06
CA ALA A 129 -11.75 -23.61 7.10
C ALA A 129 -12.72 -22.54 6.57
N ASP A 130 -12.90 -21.46 7.30
CA ASP A 130 -13.75 -20.35 6.90
C ASP A 130 -12.91 -19.13 6.50
N GLY A 131 -13.46 -18.29 5.63
CA GLY A 131 -12.87 -17.01 5.26
C GLY A 131 -11.47 -17.15 4.66
N SER A 132 -10.58 -16.25 5.05
CA SER A 132 -9.19 -16.21 4.55
C SER A 132 -8.39 -17.48 4.88
N ALA A 133 -8.73 -18.21 5.94
CA ALA A 133 -8.12 -19.51 6.25
C ALA A 133 -8.36 -20.54 5.15
N SER A 134 -9.47 -20.42 4.39
CA SER A 134 -9.71 -21.25 3.19
C SER A 134 -8.68 -21.01 2.10
N CYS A 135 -8.27 -19.77 1.88
CA CYS A 135 -7.19 -19.41 0.96
C CYS A 135 -5.83 -19.87 1.51
N GLY A 136 -5.61 -19.70 2.81
CA GLY A 136 -4.41 -20.14 3.53
C GLY A 136 -4.15 -21.63 3.48
N HIS A 137 -5.16 -22.47 3.21
CA HIS A 137 -4.98 -23.91 3.02
C HIS A 137 -4.00 -24.25 1.88
N CYS A 138 -3.93 -23.41 0.85
CA CYS A 138 -3.05 -23.60 -0.29
C CYS A 138 -1.95 -22.53 -0.37
N MET A 139 -2.26 -21.30 0.00
CA MET A 139 -1.39 -20.11 -0.08
C MET A 139 -0.91 -19.71 1.32
N VAL A 140 -0.20 -20.63 2.00
CA VAL A 140 0.19 -20.47 3.41
C VAL A 140 1.00 -19.19 3.64
N GLY A 141 1.99 -18.91 2.78
CA GLY A 141 2.84 -17.71 2.92
C GLY A 141 2.02 -16.43 2.88
N HIS A 142 1.21 -16.23 1.84
CA HIS A 142 0.36 -15.04 1.72
C HIS A 142 -0.67 -14.90 2.86
N TYR A 143 -1.19 -16.03 3.35
CA TYR A 143 -2.10 -16.01 4.48
C TYR A 143 -1.40 -15.56 5.78
N GLU A 144 -0.18 -16.05 6.04
CA GLU A 144 0.62 -15.63 7.20
C GLU A 144 1.03 -14.15 7.09
N GLU A 145 1.42 -13.68 5.91
CA GLU A 145 1.72 -12.29 5.62
C GLU A 145 0.49 -11.40 5.89
N TRP A 146 -0.67 -11.76 5.34
CA TRP A 146 -1.93 -11.04 5.57
C TRP A 146 -2.35 -11.05 7.04
N LEU A 147 -2.18 -12.15 7.79
CA LEU A 147 -2.47 -12.21 9.23
C LEU A 147 -1.62 -11.23 10.04
N ALA A 148 -0.40 -10.94 9.59
CA ALA A 148 0.49 -9.98 10.23
C ALA A 148 0.10 -8.53 9.89
N ASP A 149 -0.63 -8.30 8.81
CA ASP A 149 -1.02 -7.00 8.31
C ASP A 149 -2.20 -6.37 9.09
N ALA A 150 -2.29 -5.04 8.98
CA ALA A 150 -3.35 -4.25 9.62
C ALA A 150 -4.74 -4.48 8.97
N HIS A 151 -4.80 -4.81 7.68
CA HIS A 151 -6.05 -5.06 6.96
C HIS A 151 -6.81 -6.27 7.53
N SER A 152 -6.11 -7.35 7.93
CA SER A 152 -6.70 -8.52 8.57
C SER A 152 -7.38 -8.23 9.91
N ARG A 153 -7.06 -7.10 10.52
CA ARG A 153 -7.56 -6.66 11.83
C ARG A 153 -8.34 -5.36 11.75
N SER A 154 -8.66 -4.87 10.55
CA SER A 154 -9.32 -3.57 10.39
C SER A 154 -10.68 -3.51 11.09
N ALA A 155 -11.44 -4.60 11.10
CA ALA A 155 -12.72 -4.73 11.81
C ALA A 155 -12.56 -4.78 13.33
N ALA A 156 -11.51 -5.43 13.82
CA ALA A 156 -11.27 -5.70 15.26
C ALA A 156 -10.20 -4.78 15.87
N ASN A 157 -9.73 -3.78 15.15
CA ASN A 157 -8.71 -2.86 15.64
C ASN A 157 -9.20 -2.08 16.86
N ALA A 158 -8.58 -2.29 18.02
CA ALA A 158 -9.00 -1.68 19.28
C ALA A 158 -8.96 -0.14 19.23
N ARG A 159 -8.01 0.48 18.52
CA ARG A 159 -7.98 1.94 18.37
C ARG A 159 -9.16 2.44 17.55
N PHE A 160 -9.47 1.77 16.44
CA PHE A 160 -10.65 2.09 15.64
C PHE A 160 -11.93 1.93 16.48
N LEU A 161 -12.13 0.77 17.11
CA LEU A 161 -13.35 0.49 17.87
C LEU A 161 -13.54 1.41 19.08
N THR A 162 -12.45 1.77 19.79
CA THR A 162 -12.54 2.72 20.91
C THR A 162 -12.88 4.13 20.45
N MET A 163 -12.35 4.59 19.29
CA MET A 163 -12.76 5.85 18.67
C MET A 163 -14.19 5.79 18.13
N TYR A 164 -14.59 4.68 17.55
CA TYR A 164 -15.95 4.49 17.06
C TYR A 164 -16.96 4.52 18.21
N ASN A 165 -16.72 3.77 19.29
CA ASN A 165 -17.66 3.59 20.41
C ASN A 165 -17.59 4.69 21.49
N GLY A 166 -16.54 5.48 21.53
CA GLY A 166 -16.31 6.41 22.63
C GLY A 166 -15.91 5.69 23.93
N THR A 167 -15.14 4.60 23.83
CA THR A 167 -14.62 3.86 24.96
C THR A 167 -13.11 4.04 25.10
N ASP A 168 -12.55 3.67 26.25
CA ASP A 168 -11.12 3.41 26.40
C ASP A 168 -10.77 1.93 26.13
N ALA A 169 -9.52 1.54 26.33
CA ALA A 169 -9.04 0.17 26.15
C ALA A 169 -9.60 -0.80 27.18
N HIS A 170 -10.12 -0.31 28.31
CA HIS A 170 -10.73 -1.11 29.38
C HIS A 170 -12.26 -1.22 29.25
N GLY A 171 -12.84 -0.59 28.23
CA GLY A 171 -14.30 -0.59 28.00
C GLY A 171 -15.06 0.44 28.83
N ASN A 172 -14.38 1.37 29.51
CA ASN A 172 -15.07 2.51 30.12
C ASN A 172 -15.61 3.38 28.99
N GLN A 173 -16.89 3.75 29.07
CA GLN A 173 -17.55 4.53 28.02
C GLN A 173 -17.81 5.96 28.48
N SER A 174 -17.53 6.92 27.61
CA SER A 174 -17.93 8.31 27.81
C SER A 174 -19.45 8.45 27.81
N PRO A 175 -20.01 9.42 28.55
CA PRO A 175 -21.42 9.78 28.39
C PRO A 175 -21.65 10.30 26.95
N PRO A 176 -22.91 10.16 26.45
CA PRO A 176 -23.28 10.72 25.15
C PRO A 176 -22.99 12.22 25.05
N THR A 177 -22.67 12.67 23.87
CA THR A 177 -22.45 14.10 23.57
C THR A 177 -23.67 14.91 23.98
N ARG A 178 -23.44 15.96 24.75
CA ARG A 178 -24.49 16.90 25.17
C ARG A 178 -24.67 17.94 24.09
N TYR A 179 -25.92 18.33 23.84
CA TYR A 179 -26.27 19.38 22.89
C TYR A 179 -26.92 20.57 23.57
N ALA A 180 -26.60 21.75 23.11
CA ALA A 180 -27.36 22.97 23.40
C ALA A 180 -28.15 23.40 22.17
N SER A 181 -29.14 24.25 22.36
CA SER A 181 -29.92 24.83 21.25
C SER A 181 -29.90 26.34 21.33
N SER A 182 -29.73 26.97 20.17
CA SER A 182 -29.80 28.42 19.99
C SER A 182 -30.82 28.75 18.91
N SER A 183 -31.52 29.89 19.07
CA SER A 183 -32.40 30.41 18.03
C SER A 183 -31.65 30.74 16.74
N ASP A 184 -30.39 31.09 16.84
CA ASP A 184 -29.57 31.58 15.75
C ASP A 184 -28.77 30.49 15.04
N TYR A 185 -28.38 29.42 15.80
CA TYR A 185 -27.47 28.37 15.31
C TYR A 185 -28.10 26.98 15.31
N GLY A 186 -29.32 26.82 15.83
CA GLY A 186 -29.94 25.50 15.98
C GLY A 186 -29.33 24.67 17.10
N SER A 187 -29.29 23.36 16.93
CA SER A 187 -28.67 22.43 17.88
C SER A 187 -27.18 22.29 17.58
N PHE A 188 -26.35 22.39 18.60
CA PHE A 188 -24.91 22.23 18.48
C PHE A 188 -24.33 21.45 19.67
N PRO A 189 -23.25 20.64 19.47
CA PRO A 189 -22.64 19.87 20.53
C PRO A 189 -21.88 20.77 21.52
N LEU A 190 -21.84 20.32 22.76
CA LEU A 190 -21.05 20.92 23.84
C LEU A 190 -19.73 20.15 24.01
N PRO A 191 -18.68 20.79 24.52
CA PRO A 191 -17.44 20.12 24.88
C PRO A 191 -17.67 18.94 25.84
N PRO A 192 -16.76 17.95 25.86
CA PRO A 192 -16.81 16.83 26.80
C PRO A 192 -16.93 17.30 28.26
N ASP A 193 -17.65 16.52 29.06
CA ASP A 193 -17.79 16.78 30.50
C ASP A 193 -16.60 16.21 31.26
N LEU A 194 -15.61 17.04 31.56
CA LEU A 194 -14.38 16.67 32.25
C LEU A 194 -14.60 16.21 33.71
N SER A 195 -15.82 16.34 34.25
CA SER A 195 -16.16 15.82 35.59
C SER A 195 -16.49 14.33 35.60
N GLN A 196 -16.66 13.73 34.43
CA GLN A 196 -16.90 12.29 34.29
C GLN A 196 -15.62 11.47 34.50
N PRO A 197 -15.74 10.22 34.96
CA PRO A 197 -14.60 9.33 35.14
C PRO A 197 -13.84 9.06 33.83
N TYR A 198 -14.55 9.05 32.70
CA TYR A 198 -14.01 8.97 31.35
C TYR A 198 -14.84 9.85 30.39
N TYR A 199 -14.15 10.58 29.49
CA TYR A 199 -14.76 11.57 28.61
C TYR A 199 -14.08 11.66 27.22
N GLY A 200 -13.40 10.62 26.80
CA GLY A 200 -12.72 10.57 25.52
C GLY A 200 -13.68 10.59 24.31
N PRO A 201 -13.18 10.94 23.13
CA PRO A 201 -13.99 11.08 21.91
C PRO A 201 -14.58 9.76 21.43
N GLY A 202 -15.72 9.84 20.72
CA GLY A 202 -16.35 8.69 20.10
C GLY A 202 -17.39 9.07 19.04
N TYR A 203 -17.28 8.47 17.85
CA TYR A 203 -18.24 8.72 16.79
C TYR A 203 -19.69 8.43 17.22
N ARG A 204 -19.95 7.28 17.87
CA ARG A 204 -21.28 6.87 18.33
C ARG A 204 -21.80 7.69 19.51
N LEU A 205 -20.98 8.50 20.14
CA LEU A 205 -21.40 9.47 21.14
C LEU A 205 -21.94 10.74 20.49
N ASP A 206 -21.29 11.17 19.41
CA ASP A 206 -21.67 12.36 18.65
C ASP A 206 -22.85 12.07 17.69
N PHE A 207 -22.91 10.85 17.13
CA PHE A 207 -23.93 10.40 16.19
C PHE A 207 -24.54 9.05 16.62
N PRO A 208 -25.35 9.01 17.70
CA PRO A 208 -25.85 7.76 18.29
C PRO A 208 -26.81 6.99 17.37
N ASP A 209 -27.49 7.67 16.46
CA ASP A 209 -28.56 7.12 15.62
C ASP A 209 -28.08 6.57 14.27
N THR A 210 -26.78 6.66 13.97
CA THR A 210 -26.22 6.19 12.70
C THR A 210 -24.93 5.41 12.90
N ALA A 211 -24.74 4.35 12.11
CA ALA A 211 -23.48 3.60 12.06
C ALA A 211 -22.36 4.38 11.32
N GLY A 212 -22.74 5.37 10.49
CA GLY A 212 -21.79 6.14 9.69
C GLY A 212 -21.14 5.35 8.55
N ASN A 213 -20.09 5.92 7.98
CA ASN A 213 -19.40 5.33 6.84
C ASN A 213 -18.09 4.63 7.20
N CYS A 214 -17.76 4.46 8.47
CA CYS A 214 -16.51 3.82 8.90
C CYS A 214 -16.35 2.40 8.34
N ALA A 215 -17.47 1.66 8.23
CA ALA A 215 -17.48 0.31 7.70
C ALA A 215 -17.11 0.23 6.20
N THR A 216 -17.27 1.32 5.42
CA THR A 216 -16.94 1.28 3.99
C THR A 216 -15.47 0.98 3.70
N CYS A 217 -14.57 1.29 4.65
CA CYS A 217 -13.15 1.00 4.61
C CYS A 217 -12.75 -0.11 5.59
N HIS A 218 -13.28 -0.07 6.85
CA HIS A 218 -12.85 -1.00 7.90
C HIS A 218 -13.52 -2.37 7.84
N VAL A 219 -14.73 -2.45 7.27
CA VAL A 219 -15.52 -3.69 7.11
C VAL A 219 -16.24 -3.68 5.77
N PRO A 220 -15.50 -3.56 4.67
CA PRO A 220 -16.09 -3.24 3.38
C PRO A 220 -17.05 -4.32 2.85
N ALA A 221 -16.87 -5.58 3.23
CA ALA A 221 -17.79 -6.66 2.83
C ALA A 221 -19.19 -6.49 3.44
N ALA A 222 -19.29 -6.03 4.69
CA ALA A 222 -20.57 -5.73 5.32
C ALA A 222 -21.21 -4.47 4.71
N ALA A 223 -20.40 -3.44 4.46
CA ALA A 223 -20.84 -2.19 3.84
C ALA A 223 -21.26 -2.36 2.37
N ALA A 224 -20.73 -3.36 1.66
CA ALA A 224 -21.08 -3.67 0.27
C ALA A 224 -22.48 -4.33 0.10
N LYS A 225 -23.16 -4.67 1.18
CA LYS A 225 -24.54 -5.17 1.13
C LYS A 225 -25.49 -4.03 0.78
N PRO A 226 -26.62 -4.31 0.08
CA PRO A 226 -27.59 -3.28 -0.27
C PRO A 226 -28.06 -2.46 0.92
N GLY A 227 -27.90 -1.14 0.85
CA GLY A 227 -28.31 -0.21 1.90
C GLY A 227 -27.42 -0.16 3.15
N MET A 228 -26.31 -0.91 3.18
CA MET A 228 -25.46 -1.04 4.37
C MET A 228 -24.23 -0.13 4.37
N ALA A 229 -23.97 0.64 3.32
CA ALA A 229 -22.80 1.53 3.27
C ALA A 229 -22.73 2.53 4.46
N TYR A 230 -23.88 2.98 4.94
CA TYR A 230 -24.01 3.84 6.14
C TYR A 230 -24.75 3.14 7.30
N GLY A 231 -25.05 1.85 7.16
CA GLY A 231 -25.82 1.05 8.13
C GLY A 231 -25.03 -0.10 8.76
N ALA A 232 -23.88 -0.47 8.20
CA ALA A 232 -23.05 -1.53 8.76
C ALA A 232 -22.39 -1.05 10.06
N ASP A 233 -22.72 -1.70 11.18
CA ASP A 233 -22.14 -1.41 12.48
C ASP A 233 -20.98 -2.37 12.76
N PRO A 234 -19.74 -1.86 12.92
CA PRO A 234 -18.57 -2.69 13.23
C PRO A 234 -18.68 -3.53 14.51
N ASN A 235 -19.61 -3.21 15.41
CA ASN A 235 -19.86 -4.01 16.62
C ASN A 235 -20.77 -5.23 16.39
N HIS A 236 -21.41 -5.35 15.22
CA HIS A 236 -22.41 -6.38 14.94
C HIS A 236 -22.07 -7.21 13.70
N LEU A 237 -20.81 -7.66 13.62
CA LEU A 237 -20.31 -8.44 12.51
C LEU A 237 -20.34 -9.93 12.81
N ALA A 238 -20.45 -10.75 11.78
CA ALA A 238 -20.44 -12.20 11.90
C ALA A 238 -19.64 -12.86 10.74
N GLY A 239 -19.02 -13.98 11.07
CA GLY A 239 -18.27 -14.77 10.08
C GLY A 239 -17.14 -13.98 9.44
N ILE A 240 -16.96 -14.11 8.13
CA ILE A 240 -15.86 -13.49 7.37
C ILE A 240 -15.85 -11.96 7.45
N GLU A 241 -16.99 -11.32 7.68
CA GLU A 241 -17.04 -9.86 7.80
C GLU A 241 -16.21 -9.33 8.98
N SER A 242 -16.03 -10.16 10.02
CA SER A 242 -15.18 -9.81 11.16
C SER A 242 -13.68 -9.83 10.87
N GLU A 243 -13.26 -10.33 9.72
CA GLU A 243 -11.86 -10.30 9.27
C GLU A 243 -11.44 -8.92 8.70
N GLY A 244 -12.41 -8.01 8.50
CA GLY A 244 -12.13 -6.69 7.95
C GLY A 244 -11.90 -6.69 6.45
N VAL A 245 -10.71 -6.31 6.00
CA VAL A 245 -10.29 -6.38 4.59
C VAL A 245 -9.57 -7.72 4.39
N PHE A 246 -10.26 -8.68 3.81
CA PHE A 246 -9.80 -10.06 3.70
C PHE A 246 -9.45 -10.46 2.26
N CYS A 247 -8.78 -11.60 2.10
CA CYS A 247 -8.23 -12.06 0.82
C CYS A 247 -9.23 -11.97 -0.33
N GLU A 248 -10.38 -12.61 -0.17
CA GLU A 248 -11.37 -12.64 -1.26
C GLU A 248 -11.98 -11.28 -1.54
N PHE A 249 -12.10 -10.39 -0.54
CA PHE A 249 -12.64 -9.05 -0.76
C PHE A 249 -11.78 -8.29 -1.77
N CYS A 250 -10.45 -8.22 -1.54
CA CYS A 250 -9.52 -7.58 -2.48
C CYS A 250 -9.58 -8.22 -3.86
N HIS A 251 -9.55 -9.55 -3.94
CA HIS A 251 -9.56 -10.30 -5.20
C HIS A 251 -10.93 -10.37 -5.90
N LYS A 252 -11.94 -9.61 -5.42
CA LYS A 252 -13.23 -9.36 -6.08
C LYS A 252 -13.38 -7.92 -6.57
N ILE A 253 -12.46 -7.02 -6.23
CA ILE A 253 -12.47 -5.65 -6.75
C ILE A 253 -12.07 -5.72 -8.22
N GLY A 254 -13.03 -5.48 -9.11
CA GLY A 254 -12.79 -5.50 -10.56
C GLY A 254 -12.56 -4.14 -11.18
N ASP A 255 -12.92 -3.07 -10.46
CA ASP A 255 -12.77 -1.70 -10.94
C ASP A 255 -12.92 -0.71 -9.78
N VAL A 256 -12.38 0.50 -9.93
CA VAL A 256 -12.55 1.62 -9.01
C VAL A 256 -13.07 2.85 -9.74
N THR A 257 -13.94 3.60 -9.08
CA THR A 257 -14.54 4.81 -9.62
C THR A 257 -13.78 6.02 -9.10
N LEU A 258 -13.09 6.70 -9.99
CA LEU A 258 -12.37 7.95 -9.71
C LEU A 258 -12.98 9.08 -10.52
N ASP A 259 -12.85 10.30 -10.02
CA ASP A 259 -13.16 11.49 -10.79
C ASP A 259 -12.19 11.60 -11.99
N PRO A 260 -12.69 11.70 -13.23
CA PRO A 260 -11.84 11.67 -14.41
C PRO A 260 -10.92 12.90 -14.57
N GLU A 261 -11.21 14.00 -13.88
CA GLU A 261 -10.40 15.22 -13.94
C GLU A 261 -9.30 15.22 -12.87
N THR A 262 -9.65 14.80 -11.65
CA THR A 262 -8.73 14.83 -10.51
C THR A 262 -8.04 13.50 -10.25
N GLN A 263 -8.55 12.40 -10.79
CA GLN A 263 -8.12 11.03 -10.51
C GLN A 263 -8.23 10.64 -9.02
N LEU A 264 -9.05 11.34 -8.26
CA LEU A 264 -9.35 11.06 -6.86
C LEU A 264 -10.70 10.39 -6.71
N PRO A 265 -10.94 9.59 -5.66
CA PRO A 265 -12.28 9.14 -5.30
C PRO A 265 -13.21 10.32 -5.04
N TYR A 266 -14.50 10.18 -5.39
CA TYR A 266 -15.49 11.21 -5.07
C TYR A 266 -15.68 11.32 -3.55
N PRO A 267 -15.77 12.55 -2.98
CA PRO A 267 -15.88 12.76 -1.54
C PRO A 267 -17.05 12.03 -0.85
N ASN A 268 -18.14 11.82 -1.59
CA ASN A 268 -19.34 11.14 -1.10
C ASN A 268 -19.35 9.62 -1.38
N MET A 269 -18.25 9.08 -1.87
CA MET A 269 -18.10 7.66 -2.20
C MET A 269 -16.86 7.03 -1.55
N PRO A 270 -16.72 7.08 -0.21
CA PRO A 270 -15.55 6.50 0.47
C PRO A 270 -15.56 4.97 0.44
N GLY A 271 -14.39 4.38 0.40
CA GLY A 271 -14.20 2.94 0.51
C GLY A 271 -14.94 2.15 -0.56
N VAL A 272 -15.67 1.14 -0.14
CA VAL A 272 -16.40 0.25 -1.05
C VAL A 272 -17.40 0.96 -1.98
N LEU A 273 -17.81 2.18 -1.68
CA LEU A 273 -18.68 2.95 -2.56
C LEU A 273 -17.99 3.38 -3.86
N SER A 274 -16.68 3.52 -3.85
CA SER A 274 -15.87 3.77 -5.06
C SER A 274 -15.39 2.49 -5.73
N MET A 275 -15.75 1.30 -5.22
CA MET A 275 -15.33 0.02 -5.78
C MET A 275 -16.47 -0.63 -6.57
N ARG A 276 -16.09 -1.36 -7.63
CA ARG A 276 -16.98 -2.27 -8.34
C ARG A 276 -16.54 -3.70 -8.05
N LEU A 277 -17.35 -4.42 -7.30
CA LEU A 277 -17.08 -5.81 -6.99
C LEU A 277 -17.64 -6.71 -8.11
N TYR A 278 -16.90 -7.74 -8.48
CA TYR A 278 -17.33 -8.73 -9.48
C TYR A 278 -17.56 -10.06 -8.77
N ARG A 279 -18.67 -10.12 -8.02
CA ARG A 279 -19.07 -11.27 -7.21
C ARG A 279 -20.06 -12.13 -7.99
N SER A 280 -19.56 -13.00 -8.83
CA SER A 280 -20.37 -13.94 -9.62
C SER A 280 -20.40 -15.32 -8.99
N GLU A 281 -21.44 -16.12 -9.28
CA GLU A 281 -21.71 -17.41 -8.66
C GLU A 281 -21.45 -18.61 -9.58
N GLY A 282 -21.40 -19.79 -8.98
CA GLY A 282 -21.34 -21.08 -9.67
C GLY A 282 -20.05 -21.24 -10.48
N GLU A 283 -20.19 -21.55 -11.77
CA GLU A 283 -19.05 -21.70 -12.68
C GLU A 283 -18.40 -20.35 -13.05
N GLN A 284 -19.05 -19.24 -12.75
CA GLN A 284 -18.59 -17.88 -13.03
C GLN A 284 -17.85 -17.25 -11.84
N VAL A 285 -17.65 -17.95 -10.74
CA VAL A 285 -16.84 -17.44 -9.62
C VAL A 285 -15.48 -16.99 -10.15
N LEU A 286 -15.12 -15.75 -9.87
CA LEU A 286 -13.95 -15.07 -10.39
C LEU A 286 -13.08 -14.58 -9.24
N PHE A 287 -11.77 -14.79 -9.36
CA PHE A 287 -10.76 -14.16 -8.52
C PHE A 287 -9.81 -13.39 -9.44
N PHE A 288 -9.51 -12.17 -9.06
CA PHE A 288 -8.47 -11.40 -9.73
C PHE A 288 -7.09 -11.70 -9.15
N GLY A 289 -6.06 -11.32 -9.86
CA GLY A 289 -4.66 -11.45 -9.47
C GLY A 289 -3.75 -10.80 -10.51
N THR A 290 -2.47 -10.76 -10.23
CA THR A 290 -1.46 -10.17 -11.13
C THR A 290 -1.00 -11.13 -12.23
N PHE A 291 -1.34 -12.43 -12.14
CA PHE A 291 -0.89 -13.44 -13.08
C PHE A 291 -1.92 -13.72 -14.20
N ASP A 292 -1.43 -13.75 -15.45
CA ASP A 292 -2.20 -14.08 -16.65
C ASP A 292 -2.18 -15.58 -17.02
N ASP A 293 -1.68 -16.43 -16.11
CA ASP A 293 -1.45 -17.85 -16.35
C ASP A 293 -1.93 -18.78 -15.23
N VAL A 294 -2.65 -18.23 -14.25
CA VAL A 294 -3.29 -19.02 -13.21
C VAL A 294 -4.66 -19.48 -13.70
N THR A 295 -4.79 -20.80 -13.86
CA THR A 295 -6.05 -21.43 -14.29
C THR A 295 -7.02 -21.57 -13.11
N ARG A 296 -8.27 -21.98 -13.36
CA ARG A 296 -9.32 -22.19 -12.36
C ARG A 296 -9.92 -20.91 -11.78
N ARG A 297 -10.77 -20.27 -12.60
CA ARG A 297 -11.60 -19.12 -12.18
C ARG A 297 -10.81 -17.85 -11.86
N VAL A 298 -9.63 -17.70 -12.45
CA VAL A 298 -8.77 -16.54 -12.25
C VAL A 298 -8.71 -15.71 -13.52
N SER A 299 -8.59 -14.41 -13.35
CA SER A 299 -8.20 -13.48 -14.40
C SER A 299 -7.12 -12.52 -13.87
N ARG A 300 -6.21 -12.09 -14.74
CA ARG A 300 -5.33 -10.99 -14.41
C ARG A 300 -6.12 -9.68 -14.41
N LEU A 301 -5.87 -8.85 -13.42
CA LEU A 301 -6.38 -7.49 -13.34
C LEU A 301 -5.22 -6.50 -13.24
N PRO A 302 -4.91 -5.73 -14.29
CA PRO A 302 -3.85 -4.72 -14.24
C PRO A 302 -3.99 -3.73 -13.08
N LEU A 303 -5.21 -3.37 -12.72
CA LEU A 303 -5.52 -2.46 -11.61
C LEU A 303 -4.89 -2.88 -10.27
N GLU A 304 -4.69 -4.19 -10.02
CA GLU A 304 -4.01 -4.65 -8.79
C GLU A 304 -2.52 -4.27 -8.72
N GLU A 305 -1.93 -3.86 -9.84
CA GLU A 305 -0.56 -3.36 -9.95
C GLU A 305 -0.51 -1.82 -9.98
N GLU A 306 -1.65 -1.13 -9.81
CA GLU A 306 -1.80 0.31 -9.88
C GLU A 306 -2.20 0.92 -8.54
N SER A 307 -1.63 2.07 -8.17
CA SER A 307 -1.97 2.79 -6.94
C SER A 307 -3.45 3.15 -6.82
N ALA A 308 -4.16 3.27 -7.95
CA ALA A 308 -5.60 3.51 -8.01
C ALA A 308 -6.42 2.45 -7.25
N PHE A 309 -5.91 1.21 -7.16
CA PHE A 309 -6.54 0.13 -6.38
C PHE A 309 -6.70 0.49 -4.89
N CYS A 310 -5.74 1.23 -4.32
CA CYS A 310 -5.72 1.61 -2.91
C CYS A 310 -6.55 2.87 -2.61
N ALA A 311 -6.80 3.69 -3.64
CA ALA A 311 -7.41 5.02 -3.52
C ALA A 311 -8.73 5.06 -2.75
N PRO A 312 -9.69 4.12 -2.93
CA PRO A 312 -10.98 4.17 -2.26
C PRO A 312 -10.93 4.26 -0.73
N CYS A 313 -9.93 3.62 -0.11
CA CYS A 313 -9.78 3.59 1.35
C CYS A 313 -8.67 4.54 1.86
N HIS A 314 -7.70 4.90 1.00
CA HIS A 314 -6.57 5.76 1.34
C HIS A 314 -6.72 7.21 0.83
N PHE A 315 -7.97 7.62 0.62
CA PHE A 315 -8.40 8.99 0.41
C PHE A 315 -9.76 9.19 1.08
N GLY A 316 -9.93 10.30 1.81
CA GLY A 316 -11.18 10.57 2.51
C GLY A 316 -11.38 12.03 2.82
N VAL A 317 -12.58 12.52 2.48
CA VAL A 317 -13.02 13.89 2.72
C VAL A 317 -14.16 13.88 3.74
N PHE A 318 -14.05 14.71 4.77
CA PHE A 318 -15.07 14.89 5.79
C PHE A 318 -15.37 16.38 5.91
N TRP A 319 -16.63 16.77 5.73
CA TRP A 319 -17.07 18.17 5.81
C TRP A 319 -16.19 19.10 4.94
N ASP A 320 -15.95 18.70 3.70
CA ASP A 320 -15.09 19.39 2.72
C ASP A 320 -13.60 19.51 3.11
N VAL A 321 -13.17 18.84 4.17
CA VAL A 321 -11.77 18.73 4.56
C VAL A 321 -11.20 17.38 4.14
N VAL A 322 -10.10 17.39 3.40
CA VAL A 322 -9.33 16.19 3.07
C VAL A 322 -8.59 15.75 4.32
N VAL A 323 -9.05 14.66 4.94
CA VAL A 323 -8.50 14.12 6.20
C VAL A 323 -7.48 13.03 5.92
N TYR A 324 -7.84 12.02 5.15
CA TYR A 324 -6.96 10.97 4.66
C TYR A 324 -6.53 11.30 3.24
N ASP A 325 -5.24 11.23 2.93
CA ASP A 325 -4.76 11.71 1.63
C ASP A 325 -3.53 10.98 1.08
N SER A 326 -3.18 9.79 1.60
CA SER A 326 -1.98 9.08 1.13
C SER A 326 -1.97 8.91 -0.39
N TYR A 327 -3.12 8.54 -0.97
CA TYR A 327 -3.25 8.40 -2.42
C TYR A 327 -3.12 9.75 -3.15
N GLY A 328 -3.82 10.80 -2.68
CA GLY A 328 -3.75 12.12 -3.31
C GLY A 328 -2.37 12.78 -3.14
N GLU A 329 -1.71 12.58 -2.00
CA GLU A 329 -0.33 13.03 -1.77
C GLU A 329 0.64 12.34 -2.74
N TRP A 330 0.50 11.01 -2.92
CA TRP A 330 1.25 10.24 -3.90
C TRP A 330 0.98 10.71 -5.32
N LEU A 331 -0.29 10.92 -5.68
CA LEU A 331 -0.70 11.35 -7.02
C LEU A 331 -0.09 12.71 -7.41
N ARG A 332 0.13 13.59 -6.43
CA ARG A 332 0.77 14.90 -6.62
C ARG A 332 2.30 14.87 -6.51
N SER A 333 2.88 13.73 -6.17
CA SER A 333 4.32 13.57 -6.01
C SER A 333 5.00 13.08 -7.31
N PRO A 334 6.32 13.21 -7.44
CA PRO A 334 7.05 12.61 -8.54
C PRO A 334 6.96 11.07 -8.61
N TYR A 335 6.56 10.41 -7.53
CA TYR A 335 6.35 8.96 -7.50
C TYR A 335 5.16 8.49 -8.36
N SER A 336 4.24 9.38 -8.74
CA SER A 336 3.14 9.05 -9.65
C SER A 336 3.51 9.09 -11.13
N ASP A 337 4.75 9.47 -11.48
CA ASP A 337 5.20 9.47 -12.87
C ASP A 337 5.19 8.04 -13.44
N PRO A 338 4.48 7.80 -14.57
CA PRO A 338 4.30 6.44 -15.08
C PRO A 338 5.57 5.80 -15.66
N GLN A 339 6.66 6.56 -15.82
CA GLN A 339 7.92 6.06 -16.38
C GLN A 339 9.00 5.87 -15.33
N THR A 340 9.02 6.68 -14.31
CA THR A 340 10.11 6.75 -13.32
C THR A 340 9.62 6.65 -11.88
N GLY A 341 8.31 6.64 -11.68
CA GLY A 341 7.68 6.56 -10.38
C GLY A 341 7.64 5.15 -9.79
N GLN A 342 6.99 5.04 -8.66
CA GLN A 342 6.72 3.79 -7.95
C GLN A 342 5.27 3.80 -7.46
N THR A 343 4.60 2.68 -7.59
CA THR A 343 3.23 2.51 -7.11
C THR A 343 3.19 2.27 -5.60
N CYS A 344 1.99 2.30 -5.02
CA CYS A 344 1.80 1.89 -3.63
C CYS A 344 2.28 0.45 -3.41
N GLN A 345 2.01 -0.42 -4.37
CA GLN A 345 2.38 -1.84 -4.32
C GLN A 345 3.90 -2.03 -4.35
N ASP A 346 4.65 -1.23 -5.11
CA ASP A 346 6.12 -1.35 -5.17
C ASP A 346 6.78 -1.17 -3.80
N CYS A 347 6.20 -0.34 -2.92
CA CYS A 347 6.72 -0.07 -1.58
C CYS A 347 6.04 -0.93 -0.49
N HIS A 348 4.71 -1.09 -0.57
CA HIS A 348 3.93 -1.76 0.47
C HIS A 348 3.64 -3.25 0.20
N MET A 349 3.83 -3.70 -1.03
CA MET A 349 3.71 -5.10 -1.44
C MET A 349 4.92 -5.49 -2.31
N PRO A 350 6.16 -5.32 -1.82
CA PRO A 350 7.34 -5.55 -2.65
C PRO A 350 7.41 -7.01 -3.12
N VAL A 351 8.12 -7.22 -4.22
CA VAL A 351 8.40 -8.58 -4.70
C VAL A 351 9.25 -9.34 -3.68
N THR A 352 8.99 -10.64 -3.55
CA THR A 352 9.70 -11.56 -2.67
C THR A 352 10.66 -12.47 -3.44
N ASP A 353 11.52 -13.18 -2.71
CA ASP A 353 12.36 -14.24 -3.27
C ASP A 353 11.60 -15.58 -3.45
N ALA A 354 10.32 -15.64 -3.07
CA ALA A 354 9.49 -16.82 -3.24
C ALA A 354 9.35 -17.19 -4.72
N THR A 355 9.41 -18.48 -5.01
CA THR A 355 9.18 -19.01 -6.36
C THR A 355 7.82 -19.71 -6.51
N THR A 356 7.10 -19.91 -5.40
CA THR A 356 5.75 -20.48 -5.40
C THR A 356 4.86 -19.72 -4.42
N PHE A 357 3.62 -19.43 -4.79
CA PHE A 357 2.61 -18.86 -3.88
C PHE A 357 1.56 -19.89 -3.44
N VAL A 358 1.44 -21.00 -4.15
CA VAL A 358 0.63 -22.17 -3.78
C VAL A 358 1.56 -23.31 -3.43
N LEU A 359 1.26 -24.05 -2.37
CA LEU A 359 2.03 -25.23 -1.99
C LEU A 359 2.16 -26.21 -3.16
N PRO A 360 3.35 -26.78 -3.45
CA PRO A 360 3.56 -27.70 -4.58
C PRO A 360 2.63 -28.91 -4.54
N GLU A 361 2.38 -29.48 -3.36
CA GLU A 361 1.46 -30.62 -3.17
C GLU A 361 -0.02 -30.26 -3.40
N LYS A 362 -0.34 -28.97 -3.45
CA LYS A 362 -1.66 -28.44 -3.83
C LYS A 362 -1.72 -27.99 -5.29
N GLY A 363 -0.68 -28.29 -6.07
CA GLY A 363 -0.57 -27.97 -7.49
C GLY A 363 0.10 -26.61 -7.78
N GLY A 364 0.84 -26.08 -6.81
CA GLY A 364 1.71 -24.93 -7.01
C GLY A 364 2.79 -25.20 -8.04
N LEU A 365 3.12 -24.19 -8.82
CA LEU A 365 4.17 -24.24 -9.83
C LEU A 365 5.29 -23.26 -9.46
N GLU A 366 6.52 -23.68 -9.70
CA GLU A 366 7.67 -22.78 -9.61
C GLU A 366 7.59 -21.72 -10.71
N ARG A 367 7.92 -20.50 -10.34
CA ARG A 367 7.96 -19.31 -11.18
C ARG A 367 9.34 -18.66 -11.14
N PRO A 368 9.70 -17.87 -12.15
CA PRO A 368 10.90 -17.03 -12.07
C PRO A 368 10.88 -16.17 -10.80
N PRO A 369 12.05 -15.93 -10.16
CA PRO A 369 12.15 -15.03 -9.00
C PRO A 369 11.64 -13.62 -9.30
N GLY A 370 11.19 -12.92 -8.26
CA GLY A 370 10.71 -11.54 -8.40
C GLY A 370 9.33 -11.41 -9.06
N ARG A 371 8.48 -12.44 -8.94
CA ARG A 371 7.14 -12.47 -9.54
C ARG A 371 6.03 -12.58 -8.49
N ILE A 372 6.38 -12.81 -7.23
CA ILE A 372 5.44 -13.00 -6.14
C ILE A 372 5.56 -11.84 -5.18
N PHE A 373 4.44 -11.22 -4.87
CA PHE A 373 4.37 -10.02 -4.05
C PHE A 373 4.05 -10.34 -2.59
N ASP A 374 4.64 -9.59 -1.68
CA ASP A 374 4.38 -9.65 -0.24
C ASP A 374 2.97 -9.11 0.08
N HIS A 375 2.29 -9.71 1.04
CA HIS A 375 0.96 -9.30 1.51
C HIS A 375 0.98 -8.75 2.94
N ARG A 376 2.14 -8.41 3.50
CA ARG A 376 2.26 -7.79 4.84
C ARG A 376 1.87 -6.32 4.87
N MET A 377 1.92 -5.62 3.74
CA MET A 377 1.55 -4.21 3.58
C MET A 377 2.01 -3.34 4.76
N PRO A 378 3.33 -3.26 5.05
CA PRO A 378 3.86 -2.58 6.21
C PRO A 378 3.42 -1.11 6.24
N GLY A 379 3.16 -0.60 7.45
CA GLY A 379 2.66 0.76 7.64
C GLY A 379 3.09 1.37 8.98
N ALA A 380 2.21 2.15 9.60
CA ALA A 380 2.48 2.95 10.81
C ALA A 380 2.86 2.15 12.09
N MET A 381 2.99 0.83 12.00
CA MET A 381 3.45 -0.04 13.09
C MET A 381 4.77 -0.75 12.77
N ASP A 382 5.26 -0.60 11.55
CA ASP A 382 6.48 -1.24 11.09
C ASP A 382 7.68 -0.32 11.32
N GLU A 383 8.58 -0.74 12.22
CA GLU A 383 9.75 0.07 12.59
C GLU A 383 10.72 0.19 11.41
N GLU A 384 10.92 -0.87 10.64
CA GLU A 384 11.85 -0.87 9.51
C GLU A 384 11.39 0.08 8.41
N LEU A 385 10.09 0.05 8.07
CA LEU A 385 9.51 0.99 7.11
C LEU A 385 9.67 2.44 7.58
N LEU A 386 9.35 2.72 8.85
CA LEU A 386 9.42 4.07 9.41
C LEU A 386 10.86 4.59 9.50
N GLN A 387 11.83 3.74 9.87
CA GLN A 387 13.26 4.07 9.92
C GLN A 387 13.86 4.31 8.52
N ASN A 388 13.20 3.80 7.48
CA ASN A 388 13.60 4.01 6.09
C ASN A 388 12.81 5.10 5.37
N ALA A 389 11.87 5.79 6.02
CA ALA A 389 10.99 6.76 5.35
C ALA A 389 11.64 8.12 5.10
N VAL A 390 12.55 8.54 5.96
CA VAL A 390 13.20 9.87 5.93
C VAL A 390 14.68 9.75 6.20
N THR A 391 15.43 10.77 5.79
CA THR A 391 16.84 10.94 6.17
C THR A 391 16.98 12.17 7.05
N MET A 392 17.70 12.07 8.18
CA MET A 392 18.00 13.19 9.05
C MET A 392 19.50 13.43 9.14
N THR A 393 19.93 14.68 8.94
CA THR A 393 21.29 15.12 9.18
C THR A 393 21.33 16.20 10.26
N ALA A 394 22.39 16.21 11.04
CA ALA A 394 22.62 17.26 12.06
C ALA A 394 24.05 17.74 12.00
N THR A 395 24.23 19.05 12.04
CA THR A 395 25.53 19.72 12.17
C THR A 395 25.51 20.65 13.35
N ALA A 396 26.65 20.83 13.99
CA ALA A 396 26.76 21.78 15.08
C ALA A 396 28.10 22.52 15.03
N ARG A 397 28.16 23.73 15.59
CA ARG A 397 29.37 24.53 15.69
C ARG A 397 29.29 25.47 16.90
N PHE A 398 30.47 25.79 17.45
CA PHE A 398 30.55 26.89 18.40
C PHE A 398 30.36 28.22 17.66
N ASP A 399 29.60 29.15 18.29
CA ASP A 399 29.40 30.51 17.85
C ASP A 399 29.44 31.43 19.07
N GLY A 400 30.61 32.02 19.34
CA GLY A 400 30.86 32.77 20.57
C GLY A 400 30.65 31.91 21.82
N ASP A 401 29.69 32.27 22.64
CA ASP A 401 29.30 31.58 23.88
C ASP A 401 28.08 30.64 23.68
N ALA A 402 27.75 30.37 22.46
CA ALA A 402 26.67 29.44 22.08
C ALA A 402 27.19 28.25 21.26
N VAL A 403 26.40 27.18 21.22
CA VAL A 403 26.47 26.14 20.20
C VAL A 403 25.25 26.27 19.32
N VAL A 404 25.48 26.44 18.01
CA VAL A 404 24.44 26.46 16.98
C VAL A 404 24.34 25.10 16.31
N VAL A 405 23.15 24.53 16.32
CA VAL A 405 22.81 23.25 15.73
C VAL A 405 21.87 23.47 14.55
N GLN A 406 22.21 22.93 13.39
CA GLN A 406 21.28 22.83 12.26
C GLN A 406 20.87 21.38 12.08
N VAL A 407 19.58 21.16 11.87
CA VAL A 407 18.99 19.85 11.60
C VAL A 407 18.19 19.94 10.31
N ASP A 408 18.49 19.03 9.38
CA ASP A 408 17.75 18.86 8.14
C ASP A 408 17.03 17.50 8.18
N VAL A 409 15.73 17.50 7.94
CA VAL A 409 14.90 16.28 7.84
C VAL A 409 14.30 16.24 6.44
N THR A 410 14.62 15.18 5.69
CA THR A 410 14.19 15.05 4.30
C THR A 410 13.30 13.83 4.15
N ASN A 411 12.13 13.99 3.55
CA ASN A 411 11.33 12.87 3.06
C ASN A 411 11.86 12.45 1.68
N ASP A 412 12.85 11.58 1.65
CA ASP A 412 13.52 11.14 0.43
C ASP A 412 13.11 9.74 -0.04
N ARG A 413 12.25 9.04 0.72
CA ARG A 413 11.91 7.64 0.45
C ARG A 413 10.42 7.31 0.54
N ALA A 414 9.56 8.26 0.91
CA ALA A 414 8.12 8.06 0.88
C ALA A 414 7.46 8.89 -0.23
N GLY A 415 6.61 8.25 -1.01
CA GLY A 415 5.89 8.88 -2.13
C GLY A 415 4.74 9.79 -1.71
N HIS A 416 4.45 9.87 -0.44
CA HIS A 416 3.40 10.69 0.18
C HIS A 416 4.00 11.50 1.34
N HIS A 417 3.20 12.30 2.00
CA HIS A 417 3.68 13.03 3.19
C HIS A 417 4.13 12.08 4.31
N VAL A 418 5.08 12.51 5.11
CA VAL A 418 5.49 11.82 6.33
C VAL A 418 5.25 12.76 7.53
N PRO A 419 4.35 12.36 8.46
CA PRO A 419 3.42 11.23 8.39
C PRO A 419 2.24 11.47 7.44
N THR A 420 1.46 10.44 7.14
CA THR A 420 0.28 10.52 6.28
C THR A 420 -0.96 9.88 6.89
N ASP A 421 -2.11 9.97 6.21
CA ASP A 421 -3.43 9.44 6.57
C ASP A 421 -3.98 10.00 7.89
N PHE A 422 -4.13 9.14 8.89
CA PHE A 422 -4.82 9.45 10.13
C PHE A 422 -4.25 10.70 10.82
N PRO A 423 -5.07 11.74 11.07
CA PRO A 423 -4.60 13.07 11.46
C PRO A 423 -3.98 13.14 12.87
N GLY A 424 -4.10 12.07 13.65
CA GLY A 424 -3.41 11.95 14.94
C GLY A 424 -1.92 11.63 14.83
N ARG A 425 -1.47 11.10 13.67
CA ARG A 425 -0.06 10.75 13.45
C ARG A 425 0.80 11.99 13.31
N HIS A 426 1.94 11.99 13.97
CA HIS A 426 2.89 13.10 13.89
C HIS A 426 4.34 12.66 14.16
N LEU A 427 5.29 13.48 13.69
CA LEU A 427 6.69 13.32 14.07
C LEU A 427 7.04 14.35 15.15
N ILE A 428 7.97 13.99 16.03
CA ILE A 428 8.57 14.89 17.00
C ILE A 428 10.09 14.85 16.84
N LEU A 429 10.68 15.98 16.49
CA LEU A 429 12.11 16.22 16.51
C LEU A 429 12.50 16.72 17.88
N LEU A 430 13.48 16.09 18.51
CA LEU A 430 14.07 16.49 19.80
C LEU A 430 15.53 16.84 19.58
N VAL A 431 15.95 18.02 20.04
CA VAL A 431 17.32 18.51 19.94
C VAL A 431 17.85 18.81 21.34
N GLN A 432 18.87 18.10 21.78
CA GLN A 432 19.43 18.21 23.11
C GLN A 432 20.93 18.50 23.02
N ALA A 433 21.40 19.46 23.79
CA ALA A 433 22.83 19.74 23.93
C ALA A 433 23.26 19.61 25.40
N ALA A 434 24.41 18.99 25.63
CA ALA A 434 24.99 18.84 26.95
C ALA A 434 26.49 19.17 26.94
N GLY A 435 26.99 19.84 27.99
CA GLY A 435 28.41 20.05 28.20
C GLY A 435 29.16 18.78 28.57
N GLY A 436 30.49 18.80 28.58
CA GLY A 436 31.35 17.64 28.76
C GLY A 436 31.12 16.85 30.08
N GLN A 437 30.48 17.45 31.09
CA GLN A 437 30.05 16.78 32.33
C GLN A 437 28.63 16.22 32.28
N GLY A 438 28.00 16.21 31.12
CA GLY A 438 26.61 15.74 30.91
C GLY A 438 25.53 16.72 31.40
N ARG A 439 25.88 17.95 31.74
CA ARG A 439 24.92 18.99 32.12
C ARG A 439 24.18 19.50 30.89
N ALA A 440 22.84 19.44 30.90
CA ALA A 440 22.02 19.99 29.83
C ALA A 440 22.26 21.52 29.65
N LEU A 441 22.43 21.91 28.40
CA LEU A 441 22.60 23.34 28.04
C LEU A 441 21.22 23.95 27.74
N PRO A 442 20.93 25.14 28.26
CA PRO A 442 19.65 25.79 28.01
C PRO A 442 19.55 26.29 26.56
N LEU A 443 18.39 26.15 25.97
CA LEU A 443 18.05 26.72 24.67
C LEU A 443 18.02 28.25 24.81
N ARG A 444 18.66 28.96 23.89
CA ARG A 444 18.61 30.44 23.75
C ARG A 444 17.68 30.87 22.64
N ASP A 445 17.72 30.14 21.52
CA ASP A 445 16.93 30.41 20.33
C ASP A 445 16.63 29.11 19.58
N GLY A 446 15.46 29.04 18.96
CA GLY A 446 14.97 27.88 18.25
C GLY A 446 13.56 27.46 18.69
N ALA A 447 12.95 26.60 17.90
CA ALA A 447 11.62 26.10 18.18
C ALA A 447 11.59 25.16 19.39
N THR A 448 10.43 25.04 20.01
CA THR A 448 10.15 24.02 21.02
C THR A 448 8.95 23.18 20.60
N VAL A 449 8.92 21.95 21.08
CA VAL A 449 7.79 21.03 20.86
C VAL A 449 6.51 21.67 21.42
N PRO A 450 5.42 21.74 20.64
CA PRO A 450 4.16 22.34 21.07
C PRO A 450 3.50 21.58 22.24
N GLU A 451 2.54 22.23 22.93
CA GLU A 451 1.86 21.65 24.10
C GLU A 451 1.21 20.29 23.80
N TRP A 452 0.68 20.10 22.61
CA TRP A 452 0.09 18.81 22.22
C TRP A 452 1.11 17.67 22.03
N GLY A 453 2.42 17.97 22.05
CA GLY A 453 3.49 16.97 22.20
C GLY A 453 3.54 16.34 23.60
N GLY A 454 2.71 16.86 24.52
CA GLY A 454 2.49 16.34 25.88
C GLY A 454 3.23 17.14 26.96
N VAL A 455 2.45 17.63 27.93
CA VAL A 455 2.98 18.35 29.10
C VAL A 455 3.21 17.35 30.23
N GLY A 456 4.46 17.13 30.64
CA GLY A 456 4.76 16.19 31.70
C GLY A 456 6.21 15.68 31.71
N ASP A 457 6.39 14.44 32.11
CA ASP A 457 7.70 13.80 32.20
C ASP A 457 8.19 13.32 30.83
N ALA A 458 9.29 13.87 30.35
CA ALA A 458 9.89 13.52 29.07
C ALA A 458 10.29 12.02 28.95
N SER A 459 10.62 11.36 30.06
CA SER A 459 10.93 9.92 30.07
C SER A 459 9.72 9.05 29.75
N ARG A 460 8.52 9.63 29.83
CA ARG A 460 7.23 8.99 29.52
C ARG A 460 6.64 9.48 28.19
N GLY A 461 7.40 10.21 27.38
CA GLY A 461 6.94 10.70 26.09
C GLY A 461 6.27 12.08 26.11
N TYR A 462 6.28 12.82 27.23
CA TYR A 462 5.71 14.15 27.30
C TYR A 462 6.78 15.20 26.98
N TYR A 463 6.80 15.66 25.72
CA TYR A 463 7.94 16.43 25.19
C TYR A 463 7.66 17.94 25.05
N ALA A 464 6.47 18.43 25.40
CA ALA A 464 6.12 19.85 25.27
C ALA A 464 7.16 20.78 25.93
N GLY A 465 7.54 21.82 25.22
CA GLY A 465 8.51 22.81 25.68
C GLY A 465 9.98 22.39 25.55
N LEU A 466 10.29 21.13 25.22
CA LEU A 466 11.67 20.73 24.91
C LEU A 466 12.14 21.34 23.59
N PRO A 467 13.45 21.65 23.44
CA PRO A 467 14.00 22.08 22.16
C PRO A 467 13.70 21.05 21.07
N GLY A 468 13.08 21.52 19.98
CA GLY A 468 12.63 20.64 18.92
C GLY A 468 11.48 21.20 18.12
N LYS A 469 10.83 20.34 17.34
CA LYS A 469 9.73 20.69 16.45
C LYS A 469 8.81 19.49 16.29
N ALA A 470 7.57 19.71 15.88
CA ALA A 470 6.68 18.62 15.51
C ALA A 470 6.13 18.82 14.08
N TYR A 471 5.89 17.72 13.38
CA TYR A 471 5.36 17.67 12.03
C TYR A 471 4.02 16.96 12.05
N ALA A 472 2.94 17.68 11.78
CA ALA A 472 1.58 17.18 11.88
C ALA A 472 0.62 17.95 10.96
N LYS A 473 -0.48 17.30 10.59
CA LYS A 473 -1.71 17.96 10.17
C LYS A 473 -2.55 18.21 11.41
N VAL A 474 -2.68 19.43 11.83
CA VAL A 474 -3.42 19.83 13.04
C VAL A 474 -4.82 20.27 12.65
N LEU A 475 -5.82 19.53 13.12
CA LEU A 475 -7.23 19.85 12.93
C LEU A 475 -7.80 20.52 14.18
N GLU A 476 -8.74 21.45 13.98
CA GLU A 476 -9.60 22.02 15.00
C GLU A 476 -11.05 21.59 14.76
N ASP A 477 -11.72 21.13 15.79
CA ASP A 477 -13.16 20.82 15.80
C ASP A 477 -13.94 22.14 15.89
N LEU A 478 -14.74 22.46 14.87
CA LEU A 478 -15.47 23.72 14.77
C LEU A 478 -16.69 23.78 15.71
N TRP A 479 -17.11 22.64 16.27
CA TRP A 479 -18.20 22.62 17.24
C TRP A 479 -17.71 22.87 18.66
N THR A 480 -16.53 22.39 19.00
CA THR A 480 -16.01 22.40 20.38
C THR A 480 -14.78 23.29 20.57
N ASP A 481 -14.23 23.87 19.50
CA ASP A 481 -12.96 24.62 19.48
C ASP A 481 -11.75 23.81 20.00
N LEU A 482 -11.86 22.48 20.04
CA LEU A 482 -10.77 21.62 20.49
C LEU A 482 -9.71 21.46 19.39
N SER A 483 -8.44 21.68 19.74
CA SER A 483 -7.29 21.52 18.86
C SER A 483 -6.07 21.04 19.66
N PRO A 484 -5.32 20.04 19.15
CA PRO A 484 -5.63 19.21 17.99
C PRO A 484 -6.81 18.27 18.25
N THR A 485 -7.63 18.03 17.24
CA THR A 485 -8.69 17.03 17.31
C THR A 485 -8.40 15.82 16.46
N MET A 486 -8.88 14.65 16.90
CA MET A 486 -8.96 13.42 16.10
C MET A 486 -10.41 13.02 15.78
N SER A 487 -11.38 13.85 16.17
CA SER A 487 -12.82 13.68 15.90
C SER A 487 -13.17 14.25 14.52
N TYR A 488 -12.48 13.79 13.47
CA TYR A 488 -12.60 14.29 12.09
C TYR A 488 -13.98 13.98 11.46
N TRP A 489 -14.80 13.19 12.10
CA TRP A 489 -16.22 13.01 11.74
C TRP A 489 -17.08 14.23 12.08
N ASN A 490 -16.59 15.14 12.90
CA ASN A 490 -17.18 16.47 13.15
C ASN A 490 -16.71 17.46 12.08
N PRO A 491 -17.42 18.60 11.88
CA PRO A 491 -16.87 19.69 11.08
C PRO A 491 -15.52 20.16 11.63
N THR A 492 -14.50 20.15 10.80
CA THR A 492 -13.15 20.56 11.19
C THR A 492 -12.59 21.59 10.24
N ARG A 493 -11.50 22.25 10.66
CA ARG A 493 -10.61 22.98 9.76
C ARG A 493 -9.16 22.61 10.02
N VAL A 494 -8.34 22.73 8.98
CA VAL A 494 -6.89 22.57 9.11
C VAL A 494 -6.33 23.86 9.68
N LEU A 495 -5.76 23.81 10.90
CA LEU A 495 -5.05 24.93 11.50
C LEU A 495 -3.62 25.04 10.96
N SER A 496 -2.95 23.92 10.78
CA SER A 496 -1.63 23.84 10.19
C SER A 496 -1.39 22.46 9.60
N ASP A 497 -0.57 22.41 8.56
CA ASP A 497 -0.03 21.18 7.98
C ASP A 497 1.43 21.46 7.60
N ASN A 498 2.35 20.90 8.36
CA ASN A 498 3.79 21.00 8.13
C ASN A 498 4.44 19.62 8.02
N ARG A 499 3.65 18.62 7.61
CA ARG A 499 4.16 17.30 7.29
C ARG A 499 5.09 17.40 6.08
N LEU A 500 6.07 16.52 6.01
CA LEU A 500 7.08 16.54 4.94
C LEU A 500 6.53 15.91 3.67
N ALA A 501 6.33 16.68 2.62
CA ALA A 501 5.97 16.15 1.30
C ALA A 501 7.12 15.34 0.70
N ALA A 502 6.82 14.50 -0.30
CA ALA A 502 7.86 13.73 -1.00
C ALA A 502 8.96 14.65 -1.54
N PHE A 503 10.21 14.32 -1.23
CA PHE A 503 11.44 15.09 -1.54
C PHE A 503 11.55 16.45 -0.86
N GLU A 504 10.66 16.78 0.07
CA GLU A 504 10.79 17.99 0.87
C GLU A 504 11.86 17.83 1.96
N THR A 505 12.63 18.89 2.16
CA THR A 505 13.58 19.02 3.28
C THR A 505 13.15 20.18 4.18
N ASP A 506 12.95 19.87 5.46
CA ASP A 506 12.79 20.89 6.49
C ASP A 506 14.12 21.15 7.18
N THR A 507 14.53 22.41 7.23
CA THR A 507 15.75 22.86 7.94
C THR A 507 15.35 23.64 9.19
N SER A 508 15.86 23.23 10.35
CA SER A 508 15.64 23.92 11.62
C SER A 508 16.97 24.22 12.33
N THR A 509 17.00 25.34 13.05
CA THR A 509 18.22 25.80 13.74
C THR A 509 17.92 26.06 15.21
N TYR A 510 18.87 25.68 16.06
CA TYR A 510 18.79 25.79 17.51
C TYR A 510 20.09 26.36 18.05
N ALA A 511 20.01 27.32 19.00
CA ALA A 511 21.18 27.87 19.68
C ALA A 511 21.12 27.57 21.18
N PHE A 512 22.14 26.93 21.71
CA PHE A 512 22.25 26.58 23.13
C PHE A 512 23.34 27.39 23.80
N ALA A 513 23.10 27.81 25.05
CA ALA A 513 24.10 28.53 25.86
C ALA A 513 25.25 27.59 26.25
N ALA A 514 26.47 27.87 25.79
CA ALA A 514 27.65 27.06 25.98
C ALA A 514 28.84 27.83 26.56
N SER A 515 28.58 28.86 27.36
CA SER A 515 29.63 29.66 28.02
C SER A 515 30.51 28.78 28.90
N GLY A 516 31.84 28.80 28.63
CA GLY A 516 32.81 28.04 29.40
C GLY A 516 32.85 26.53 29.13
N GLU A 517 32.05 26.01 28.24
CA GLU A 517 32.11 24.61 27.82
C GLU A 517 33.27 24.42 26.83
N GLY A 518 34.13 23.46 27.08
CA GLY A 518 35.21 23.00 26.18
C GLY A 518 34.76 21.89 25.25
N GLU A 519 33.83 21.07 25.70
CA GLU A 519 33.24 19.95 24.98
C GLU A 519 31.72 20.05 25.07
N VAL A 520 31.05 19.80 23.95
CA VAL A 520 29.59 19.74 23.87
C VAL A 520 29.16 18.54 23.05
N ILE A 521 28.19 17.79 23.55
CA ILE A 521 27.55 16.68 22.86
C ILE A 521 26.12 17.12 22.52
N VAL A 522 25.81 17.08 21.23
CA VAL A 522 24.45 17.32 20.71
C VAL A 522 23.84 15.97 20.34
N LYS A 523 22.62 15.70 20.81
CA LYS A 523 21.81 14.55 20.44
C LYS A 523 20.56 15.02 19.75
N VAL A 524 20.29 14.47 18.58
CA VAL A 524 19.07 14.73 17.81
C VAL A 524 18.34 13.42 17.64
N THR A 525 17.04 13.42 17.91
CA THR A 525 16.19 12.24 17.78
C THR A 525 14.90 12.63 17.07
N LEU A 526 14.53 11.89 16.04
CA LEU A 526 13.23 11.99 15.38
C LEU A 526 12.40 10.78 15.75
N VAL A 527 11.21 11.01 16.31
CA VAL A 527 10.29 9.95 16.68
C VAL A 527 8.98 10.07 15.90
N PHE A 528 8.40 8.93 15.53
CA PHE A 528 7.05 8.81 15.02
C PHE A 528 6.11 8.46 16.15
N ARG A 529 5.00 9.19 16.25
CA ARG A 529 3.92 8.96 17.22
C ARG A 529 2.61 8.74 16.50
N ARG A 530 1.88 7.69 16.91
CA ARG A 530 0.69 7.19 16.21
C ARG A 530 -0.58 7.99 16.49
N ALA A 531 -0.62 8.74 17.60
CA ALA A 531 -1.76 9.58 17.98
C ALA A 531 -1.32 10.68 18.95
N PHE A 532 -2.07 11.75 19.05
CA PHE A 532 -1.80 12.78 20.07
C PHE A 532 -1.84 12.16 21.47
N ILE A 533 -0.82 12.45 22.28
CA ILE A 533 -0.61 11.79 23.57
C ILE A 533 -1.81 11.96 24.51
N GLN A 534 -2.49 13.10 24.48
CA GLN A 534 -3.68 13.31 25.27
C GLN A 534 -4.81 12.31 24.95
N VAL A 535 -4.99 11.97 23.67
CA VAL A 535 -5.99 10.96 23.27
C VAL A 535 -5.51 9.58 23.65
N MET A 536 -4.20 9.31 23.51
CA MET A 536 -3.62 8.04 23.97
C MET A 536 -3.85 7.84 25.48
N ASP A 537 -3.64 8.88 26.29
CA ASP A 537 -3.91 8.85 27.73
C ASP A 537 -5.39 8.60 28.03
N TRP A 538 -6.29 9.33 27.36
CA TRP A 538 -7.75 9.13 27.54
C TRP A 538 -8.19 7.72 27.17
N LYS A 539 -7.65 7.17 26.10
CA LYS A 539 -8.01 5.85 25.57
C LYS A 539 -7.24 4.70 26.22
N ASP A 540 -6.22 5.01 27.03
CA ASP A 540 -5.25 4.05 27.56
C ASP A 540 -4.66 3.15 26.46
N TRP A 541 -4.21 3.79 25.37
CA TRP A 541 -3.62 3.07 24.25
C TRP A 541 -2.14 2.80 24.49
N ASP A 542 -1.76 1.55 24.48
CA ASP A 542 -0.36 1.15 24.39
C ASP A 542 0.16 1.34 22.96
N ALA A 543 0.82 2.47 22.75
CA ALA A 543 1.35 2.86 21.45
C ALA A 543 2.65 3.68 21.63
N PRO A 544 3.76 3.03 22.02
CA PRO A 544 5.03 3.71 22.26
C PRO A 544 5.50 4.42 20.99
N ASP A 545 6.27 5.50 21.21
CA ASP A 545 6.95 6.21 20.13
C ASP A 545 7.93 5.30 19.41
N ILE A 546 8.00 5.39 18.08
CA ILE A 546 8.98 4.68 17.26
C ILE A 546 10.08 5.67 16.88
N VAL A 547 11.32 5.31 17.21
CA VAL A 547 12.47 6.13 16.80
C VAL A 547 12.77 5.89 15.33
N MET A 548 12.62 6.94 14.53
CA MET A 548 12.92 6.90 13.09
C MET A 548 14.40 7.17 12.84
N GLU A 549 14.96 8.23 13.45
CA GLU A 549 16.32 8.67 13.20
C GLU A 549 17.02 9.13 14.48
N ARG A 550 18.35 9.00 14.51
CA ARG A 550 19.22 9.53 15.57
C ARG A 550 20.51 10.08 14.99
N ALA A 551 20.93 11.24 15.48
CA ALA A 551 22.23 11.80 15.18
C ALA A 551 22.92 12.26 16.49
N VAL A 552 24.24 12.10 16.55
CA VAL A 552 25.07 12.61 17.65
C VAL A 552 26.23 13.41 17.06
N VAL A 553 26.37 14.65 17.51
CA VAL A 553 27.47 15.52 17.10
C VAL A 553 28.29 15.88 18.34
N GLN A 554 29.58 15.63 18.30
CA GLN A 554 30.54 16.01 19.35
C GLN A 554 31.35 17.23 18.89
N LEU A 555 31.51 18.20 19.75
CA LEU A 555 32.26 19.42 19.51
C LEU A 555 33.32 19.59 20.60
N GLU A 556 34.51 19.93 20.21
CA GLU A 556 35.61 20.37 21.06
C GLU A 556 36.02 21.78 20.64
N ARG A 557 36.35 22.64 21.63
CA ARG A 557 36.81 24.02 21.40
C ARG A 557 38.29 24.05 21.12
#